data_3e1a7bf93fc1d0a9f781bc54b122790b
#
_entry.id   3e1a7bf93fc1d0a9f781bc54b122790b
#
_cell.length_a   1.000
_cell.length_b   1.000
_cell.length_c   1.000
_cell.angle_alpha   90.00
_cell.angle_beta   90.00
_cell.angle_gamma   90.00
#
_symmetry.space_group_name_H-M   'P 1'
#
loop_
_entity.id
_entity.type
_entity.pdbx_description
1 polymer ?
#
loop_
_entity_poly.entity_id
_entity_poly.type
_entity_poly.pdbx_seq_one_letter_code
_entity_poly.pdbx_strand_id
1 'polypeptide(L)'
;MLYSLAGLFVLSLVGNVVLFLSRRKQQKVNQKGSHEFELLELKLSDFQKELQKSSDCHDAELLSRVVRQSPNAIMLMDGEGNIKMINKGFREMYEYTFEEFTGRLGSNYRQTSFSSDVDFRLNWVKENKKPFRYEALNVTKNGKELWTQTALVPVLDDDGNVTHMVTIDTDIHQRIVKSDNLIAEMESLNTKIDHLANQFKHLENDFTNLFRSITELYGLIEHTEEILTFIKEISDETRILGFNASIEASRAGEHGKGFRVITNEIIDISEKTIHSISQIKNIVDSITSKQDELILRRDDSETRMVAYHQVVAILKKEVREIEMAIAEFKSIA
;
A
#
# COMPACT_ATOMS: atom_id res chain seq x y z
N MET A 1 -16.07 -5.34 21.72
CA MET A 1 -15.40 -6.57 21.22
C MET A 1 -15.82 -6.98 19.79
N LEU A 2 -17.12 -7.07 19.46
CA LEU A 2 -17.59 -7.48 18.12
C LEU A 2 -17.23 -6.50 16.96
N TYR A 3 -17.16 -5.20 17.22
CA TYR A 3 -16.85 -4.19 16.16
C TYR A 3 -15.35 -4.09 15.78
N SER A 4 -14.42 -4.50 16.68
CA SER A 4 -12.98 -4.46 16.37
C SER A 4 -12.53 -5.66 15.53
N LEU A 5 -13.12 -6.83 15.77
CA LEU A 5 -12.89 -8.04 14.96
C LEU A 5 -13.46 -7.90 13.55
N ALA A 6 -14.61 -7.24 13.38
CA ALA A 6 -15.22 -6.98 12.08
C ALA A 6 -14.37 -6.04 11.24
N GLY A 7 -13.74 -4.99 11.81
CA GLY A 7 -12.86 -4.08 11.11
C GLY A 7 -11.59 -4.76 10.60
N LEU A 8 -10.94 -5.58 11.43
CA LEU A 8 -9.76 -6.38 11.04
C LEU A 8 -10.10 -7.45 9.98
N PHE A 9 -11.29 -8.05 10.09
CA PHE A 9 -11.75 -9.06 9.12
C PHE A 9 -12.06 -8.42 7.76
N VAL A 10 -12.65 -7.22 7.74
CA VAL A 10 -12.93 -6.47 6.50
C VAL A 10 -11.63 -6.00 5.84
N LEU A 11 -10.64 -5.49 6.60
CA LEU A 11 -9.32 -5.12 6.06
C LEU A 11 -8.56 -6.33 5.50
N SER A 12 -8.59 -7.47 6.21
CA SER A 12 -8.00 -8.73 5.72
C SER A 12 -8.74 -9.27 4.48
N LEU A 13 -10.07 -9.16 4.43
CA LEU A 13 -10.85 -9.61 3.29
C LEU A 13 -10.60 -8.72 2.06
N VAL A 14 -10.54 -7.40 2.25
CA VAL A 14 -10.25 -6.44 1.17
C VAL A 14 -8.82 -6.63 0.66
N GLY A 15 -7.83 -6.79 1.54
CA GLY A 15 -6.45 -7.10 1.17
C GLY A 15 -6.34 -8.40 0.37
N ASN A 16 -6.96 -9.48 0.85
CA ASN A 16 -6.97 -10.77 0.16
C ASN A 16 -7.74 -10.74 -1.16
N VAL A 17 -8.83 -9.98 -1.26
CA VAL A 17 -9.59 -9.80 -2.51
C VAL A 17 -8.80 -8.98 -3.52
N VAL A 18 -8.12 -7.90 -3.09
CA VAL A 18 -7.24 -7.10 -3.96
C VAL A 18 -6.05 -7.93 -4.43
N LEU A 19 -5.39 -8.69 -3.55
CA LEU A 19 -4.32 -9.62 -3.90
C LEU A 19 -4.81 -10.74 -4.83
N PHE A 20 -5.97 -11.32 -4.58
CA PHE A 20 -6.55 -12.36 -5.45
C PHE A 20 -6.94 -11.82 -6.82
N LEU A 21 -7.54 -10.63 -6.87
CA LEU A 21 -7.91 -9.97 -8.13
C LEU A 21 -6.67 -9.49 -8.90
N SER A 22 -5.64 -8.96 -8.22
CA SER A 22 -4.37 -8.58 -8.83
C SER A 22 -3.62 -9.81 -9.35
N ARG A 23 -3.48 -10.88 -8.56
CA ARG A 23 -2.88 -12.16 -9.00
C ARG A 23 -3.64 -12.79 -10.17
N ARG A 24 -4.97 -12.78 -10.15
CA ARG A 24 -5.81 -13.32 -11.24
C ARG A 24 -5.77 -12.45 -12.50
N LYS A 25 -5.67 -11.11 -12.33
CA LYS A 25 -5.51 -10.17 -13.43
C LYS A 25 -4.07 -10.24 -14.01
N GLN A 26 -3.08 -10.40 -13.15
CA GLN A 26 -1.67 -10.59 -13.50
C GLN A 26 -1.44 -11.94 -14.21
N GLN A 27 -2.02 -13.04 -13.69
CA GLN A 27 -1.98 -14.34 -14.39
C GLN A 27 -2.67 -14.29 -15.76
N LYS A 28 -3.80 -13.57 -15.89
CA LYS A 28 -4.47 -13.41 -17.20
C LYS A 28 -3.71 -12.49 -18.15
N VAL A 29 -3.03 -11.45 -17.67
CA VAL A 29 -2.24 -10.53 -18.49
C VAL A 29 -0.91 -11.18 -18.90
N ASN A 30 -0.21 -11.84 -17.99
CA ASN A 30 1.02 -12.59 -18.29
C ASN A 30 0.74 -13.79 -19.21
N GLN A 31 -0.33 -14.55 -18.93
CA GLN A 31 -0.70 -15.64 -19.83
C GLN A 31 -1.14 -15.13 -21.22
N LYS A 32 -1.81 -13.98 -21.30
CA LYS A 32 -2.21 -13.42 -22.59
C LYS A 32 -1.02 -12.85 -23.38
N GLY A 33 -0.15 -12.09 -22.75
CA GLY A 33 1.03 -11.50 -23.41
C GLY A 33 2.07 -12.58 -23.79
N SER A 34 2.42 -13.46 -22.86
CA SER A 34 3.31 -14.60 -23.12
C SER A 34 2.68 -15.59 -24.07
N HIS A 35 1.39 -15.84 -23.93
CA HIS A 35 0.67 -16.78 -24.79
C HIS A 35 0.41 -16.22 -26.22
N GLU A 36 0.18 -14.91 -26.36
CA GLU A 36 0.13 -14.30 -27.70
C GLU A 36 1.50 -14.30 -28.38
N PHE A 37 2.56 -14.11 -27.62
CA PHE A 37 3.92 -14.12 -28.15
C PHE A 37 4.40 -15.56 -28.46
N GLU A 38 4.16 -16.52 -27.56
CA GLU A 38 4.37 -17.96 -27.82
C GLU A 38 3.48 -18.45 -28.97
N LEU A 39 2.25 -17.97 -29.07
CA LEU A 39 1.36 -18.30 -30.16
C LEU A 39 1.84 -17.70 -31.50
N LEU A 40 2.47 -16.52 -31.47
CA LEU A 40 3.10 -15.93 -32.64
C LEU A 40 4.38 -16.69 -33.04
N GLU A 41 5.20 -17.12 -32.09
CA GLU A 41 6.39 -17.96 -32.37
C GLU A 41 6.02 -19.35 -32.84
N LEU A 42 5.01 -19.97 -32.21
CA LEU A 42 4.44 -21.24 -32.69
C LEU A 42 3.86 -21.09 -34.08
N LYS A 43 3.11 -20.04 -34.35
CA LYS A 43 2.60 -19.73 -35.68
C LYS A 43 3.71 -19.41 -36.69
N LEU A 44 4.79 -18.74 -36.28
CA LEU A 44 5.95 -18.52 -37.15
C LEU A 44 6.77 -19.80 -37.37
N SER A 45 6.95 -20.65 -36.37
CA SER A 45 7.61 -21.94 -36.46
C SER A 45 6.78 -22.95 -37.29
N ASP A 46 5.46 -22.96 -37.06
CA ASP A 46 4.54 -23.76 -37.89
C ASP A 46 4.46 -23.19 -39.32
N PHE A 47 4.57 -21.87 -39.47
CA PHE A 47 4.70 -21.17 -40.73
C PHE A 47 5.97 -21.54 -41.47
N GLN A 48 7.12 -21.67 -40.82
CA GLN A 48 8.35 -22.18 -41.44
C GLN A 48 8.17 -23.64 -41.92
N LYS A 49 7.53 -24.49 -41.11
CA LYS A 49 7.24 -25.90 -41.44
C LYS A 49 6.19 -26.04 -42.55
N GLU A 50 5.16 -25.18 -42.56
CA GLU A 50 4.14 -25.22 -43.63
C GLU A 50 4.60 -24.55 -44.93
N LEU A 51 5.42 -23.49 -44.89
CA LEU A 51 6.12 -22.98 -46.09
C LEU A 51 7.01 -24.01 -46.72
N GLN A 52 7.62 -24.90 -45.94
CA GLN A 52 8.37 -26.04 -46.44
C GLN A 52 7.47 -27.16 -47.02
N LYS A 53 6.21 -27.24 -46.58
CA LYS A 53 5.25 -28.29 -46.98
C LYS A 53 4.32 -27.91 -48.14
N SER A 54 4.13 -26.59 -48.39
CA SER A 54 3.06 -26.14 -49.27
C SER A 54 3.61 -25.64 -50.60
N SER A 55 3.47 -26.44 -51.65
CA SER A 55 3.51 -26.01 -53.06
C SER A 55 2.16 -25.41 -53.50
N ASP A 56 1.19 -25.23 -52.59
CA ASP A 56 -0.14 -24.74 -52.92
C ASP A 56 -0.25 -23.21 -52.73
N CYS A 57 -0.50 -22.53 -53.85
CA CYS A 57 -0.65 -21.08 -53.95
C CYS A 57 -1.71 -20.46 -52.96
N HIS A 58 -2.68 -21.29 -52.54
CA HIS A 58 -3.77 -20.87 -51.66
C HIS A 58 -3.31 -20.62 -50.21
N ASP A 59 -2.47 -21.50 -49.67
CA ASP A 59 -1.95 -21.37 -48.30
C ASP A 59 -0.95 -20.21 -48.19
N ALA A 60 -0.11 -19.98 -49.21
CA ALA A 60 0.79 -18.84 -49.27
C ALA A 60 0.03 -17.51 -49.28
N GLU A 61 -1.11 -17.46 -49.98
CA GLU A 61 -1.96 -16.25 -49.97
C GLU A 61 -2.61 -16.00 -48.61
N LEU A 62 -3.10 -17.06 -47.95
CA LEU A 62 -3.69 -16.97 -46.60
C LEU A 62 -2.65 -16.47 -45.59
N LEU A 63 -1.47 -17.04 -45.61
CA LEU A 63 -0.35 -16.65 -44.75
C LEU A 63 0.09 -15.19 -44.99
N SER A 64 0.17 -14.78 -46.24
CA SER A 64 0.43 -13.38 -46.58
C SER A 64 -0.63 -12.43 -46.01
N ARG A 65 -1.90 -12.84 -46.00
CA ARG A 65 -3.01 -12.08 -45.39
C ARG A 65 -2.85 -11.97 -43.87
N VAL A 66 -2.49 -13.10 -43.21
CA VAL A 66 -2.26 -13.11 -41.73
C VAL A 66 -1.13 -12.13 -41.34
N VAL A 67 0.00 -12.18 -42.01
CA VAL A 67 1.14 -11.28 -41.76
C VAL A 67 0.73 -9.83 -42.02
N ARG A 68 0.01 -9.56 -43.14
CA ARG A 68 -0.44 -8.21 -43.48
C ARG A 68 -1.42 -7.61 -42.48
N GLN A 69 -2.28 -8.45 -41.85
CA GLN A 69 -3.32 -8.02 -40.91
C GLN A 69 -2.89 -8.10 -39.45
N SER A 70 -1.69 -8.60 -39.15
CA SER A 70 -1.16 -8.62 -37.79
C SER A 70 -1.14 -7.19 -37.22
N PRO A 71 -1.62 -6.97 -35.96
CA PRO A 71 -1.52 -5.68 -35.29
C PRO A 71 -0.08 -5.36 -34.89
N ASN A 72 0.79 -6.38 -34.76
CA ASN A 72 2.21 -6.17 -34.49
C ASN A 72 2.92 -5.61 -35.71
N ALA A 73 3.89 -4.76 -35.48
CA ALA A 73 4.71 -4.25 -36.57
C ALA A 73 5.68 -5.36 -37.03
N ILE A 74 5.58 -5.76 -38.29
CA ILE A 74 6.43 -6.78 -38.90
C ILE A 74 7.24 -6.16 -40.04
N MET A 75 8.56 -6.37 -39.99
CA MET A 75 9.47 -5.97 -41.03
C MET A 75 10.30 -7.18 -41.47
N LEU A 76 10.28 -7.48 -42.76
CA LEU A 76 11.10 -8.52 -43.40
C LEU A 76 12.34 -7.91 -44.02
N MET A 77 13.50 -8.52 -43.79
CA MET A 77 14.77 -8.18 -44.41
C MET A 77 15.48 -9.43 -44.90
N ASP A 78 16.40 -9.24 -45.89
CA ASP A 78 17.28 -10.32 -46.30
C ASP A 78 18.37 -10.61 -45.27
N GLY A 79 19.19 -11.66 -45.54
CA GLY A 79 20.29 -12.06 -44.65
C GLY A 79 21.34 -10.97 -44.43
N GLU A 80 21.41 -9.93 -45.27
CA GLU A 80 22.32 -8.80 -45.13
C GLU A 80 21.65 -7.61 -44.38
N GLY A 81 20.36 -7.73 -44.02
CA GLY A 81 19.61 -6.71 -43.32
C GLY A 81 18.94 -5.69 -44.23
N ASN A 82 18.91 -5.92 -45.56
CA ASN A 82 18.18 -5.02 -46.45
C ASN A 82 16.68 -5.26 -46.34
N ILE A 83 15.94 -4.19 -46.11
CA ILE A 83 14.52 -4.22 -45.85
C ILE A 83 13.74 -4.51 -47.12
N LYS A 84 12.90 -5.53 -47.10
CA LYS A 84 12.12 -6.00 -48.25
C LYS A 84 10.63 -5.63 -48.13
N MET A 85 10.08 -5.64 -46.92
CA MET A 85 8.66 -5.45 -46.69
C MET A 85 8.40 -4.97 -45.28
N ILE A 86 7.35 -4.18 -45.09
CA ILE A 86 6.68 -3.91 -43.83
C ILE A 86 5.19 -4.21 -43.96
N ASN A 87 4.57 -4.70 -42.85
CA ASN A 87 3.15 -5.00 -42.84
C ASN A 87 2.27 -3.76 -42.51
N LYS A 88 0.96 -3.97 -42.40
CA LYS A 88 0.02 -2.93 -42.00
C LYS A 88 0.27 -2.48 -40.54
N GLY A 89 0.51 -3.43 -39.60
CA GLY A 89 0.82 -3.11 -38.21
C GLY A 89 2.03 -2.19 -38.05
N PHE A 90 3.09 -2.41 -38.83
CA PHE A 90 4.25 -1.51 -38.87
C PHE A 90 3.86 -0.07 -39.26
N ARG A 91 3.03 0.07 -40.29
CA ARG A 91 2.60 1.39 -40.75
C ARG A 91 1.71 2.10 -39.72
N GLU A 92 0.86 1.37 -39.05
CA GLU A 92 -0.02 1.92 -38.02
C GLU A 92 0.75 2.27 -36.73
N MET A 93 1.73 1.44 -36.36
CA MET A 93 2.53 1.64 -35.16
C MET A 93 3.55 2.76 -35.29
N TYR A 94 4.32 2.78 -36.40
CA TYR A 94 5.41 3.72 -36.62
C TYR A 94 5.02 4.91 -37.49
N GLU A 95 3.82 4.89 -38.11
CA GLU A 95 3.24 5.96 -38.95
C GLU A 95 4.00 6.21 -40.24
N TYR A 96 4.82 5.24 -40.73
CA TYR A 96 5.55 5.30 -42.00
C TYR A 96 4.95 4.39 -43.05
N THR A 97 4.90 4.83 -44.32
CA THR A 97 4.84 3.91 -45.46
C THR A 97 6.20 3.29 -45.70
N PHE A 98 6.26 2.24 -46.53
CA PHE A 98 7.54 1.57 -46.87
C PHE A 98 8.51 2.55 -47.54
N GLU A 99 8.03 3.33 -48.51
CA GLU A 99 8.79 4.30 -49.26
C GLU A 99 9.30 5.45 -48.37
N GLU A 100 8.47 5.94 -47.48
CA GLU A 100 8.85 6.98 -46.54
C GLU A 100 9.89 6.47 -45.54
N PHE A 101 9.72 5.24 -45.01
CA PHE A 101 10.63 4.64 -44.03
C PHE A 101 12.02 4.46 -44.66
N THR A 102 12.08 3.77 -45.80
CA THR A 102 13.34 3.49 -46.48
C THR A 102 13.98 4.75 -47.07
N GLY A 103 13.21 5.72 -47.55
CA GLY A 103 13.72 6.96 -48.08
C GLY A 103 14.27 7.91 -47.03
N ARG A 104 13.68 7.91 -45.79
CA ARG A 104 14.09 8.83 -44.73
C ARG A 104 15.16 8.24 -43.80
N LEU A 105 15.05 6.97 -43.46
CA LEU A 105 15.93 6.32 -42.49
C LEU A 105 16.96 5.38 -43.11
N GLY A 106 16.74 4.97 -44.37
CA GLY A 106 17.61 4.07 -45.10
C GLY A 106 16.97 2.70 -45.38
N SER A 107 17.51 2.01 -46.37
CA SER A 107 16.98 0.70 -46.83
C SER A 107 17.58 -0.52 -46.13
N ASN A 108 18.47 -0.31 -45.17
CA ASN A 108 19.09 -1.38 -44.39
C ASN A 108 18.79 -1.19 -42.89
N TYR A 109 18.53 -2.27 -42.20
CA TYR A 109 18.20 -2.26 -40.78
C TYR A 109 19.22 -1.54 -39.89
N ARG A 110 20.53 -1.60 -40.25
CA ARG A 110 21.60 -0.87 -39.59
C ARG A 110 21.42 0.65 -39.62
N GLN A 111 20.79 1.16 -40.68
CA GLN A 111 20.54 2.59 -40.85
C GLN A 111 19.31 3.06 -40.09
N THR A 112 18.33 2.18 -39.89
CA THR A 112 17.04 2.52 -39.29
C THR A 112 17.05 2.45 -37.78
N SER A 113 18.08 1.86 -37.17
CA SER A 113 18.19 1.71 -35.71
C SER A 113 19.25 2.66 -35.16
N PHE A 114 18.88 3.41 -34.12
CA PHE A 114 19.79 4.28 -33.37
C PHE A 114 20.62 3.54 -32.31
N SER A 115 20.45 2.21 -32.17
CA SER A 115 21.20 1.41 -31.20
C SER A 115 22.54 0.97 -31.74
N SER A 116 23.61 1.15 -30.97
CA SER A 116 24.96 0.64 -31.28
C SER A 116 25.03 -0.87 -31.36
N ASP A 117 24.01 -1.58 -30.88
CA ASP A 117 24.01 -3.04 -30.75
C ASP A 117 23.38 -3.77 -31.95
N VAL A 118 23.00 -3.04 -32.99
CA VAL A 118 22.35 -3.63 -34.18
C VAL A 118 23.19 -4.71 -34.82
N ASP A 119 24.48 -4.42 -35.05
CA ASP A 119 25.40 -5.41 -35.62
C ASP A 119 25.57 -6.64 -34.74
N PHE A 120 25.65 -6.45 -33.43
CA PHE A 120 25.71 -7.57 -32.47
C PHE A 120 24.47 -8.45 -32.61
N ARG A 121 23.26 -7.87 -32.62
CA ARG A 121 22.00 -8.60 -32.70
C ARG A 121 21.86 -9.36 -34.03
N LEU A 122 22.18 -8.73 -35.14
CA LEU A 122 22.15 -9.38 -36.45
C LEU A 122 23.13 -10.55 -36.53
N ASN A 123 24.37 -10.36 -36.07
CA ASN A 123 25.40 -11.42 -36.08
C ASN A 123 25.01 -12.56 -35.13
N TRP A 124 24.52 -12.24 -33.94
CA TRP A 124 24.07 -13.24 -32.97
C TRP A 124 22.98 -14.14 -33.54
N VAL A 125 21.96 -13.54 -34.23
CA VAL A 125 20.88 -14.30 -34.88
C VAL A 125 21.40 -15.18 -36.03
N LYS A 126 22.35 -14.67 -36.83
CA LYS A 126 22.98 -15.43 -37.91
C LYS A 126 23.76 -16.65 -37.38
N GLU A 127 24.56 -16.46 -36.33
CA GLU A 127 25.42 -17.49 -35.74
C GLU A 127 24.62 -18.55 -34.96
N ASN A 128 23.67 -18.07 -34.12
CA ASN A 128 22.91 -18.95 -33.22
C ASN A 128 21.66 -19.56 -33.88
N LYS A 129 21.19 -19.00 -35.01
CA LYS A 129 19.97 -19.43 -35.72
C LYS A 129 18.75 -19.51 -34.82
N LYS A 130 18.68 -18.58 -33.83
CA LYS A 130 17.62 -18.46 -32.84
C LYS A 130 17.10 -17.04 -32.80
N PRO A 131 15.83 -16.82 -32.37
CA PRO A 131 15.30 -15.49 -32.14
C PRO A 131 16.09 -14.74 -31.06
N PHE A 132 16.33 -13.45 -31.31
CA PHE A 132 16.88 -12.52 -30.33
C PHE A 132 15.80 -11.52 -29.91
N ARG A 133 15.57 -11.36 -28.61
CA ARG A 133 14.54 -10.48 -28.07
C ARG A 133 15.17 -9.33 -27.32
N TYR A 134 14.57 -8.14 -27.41
CA TYR A 134 14.97 -6.96 -26.68
C TYR A 134 13.86 -5.95 -26.62
N GLU A 135 13.93 -5.05 -25.63
CA GLU A 135 13.09 -3.88 -25.56
C GLU A 135 13.83 -2.64 -26.08
N ALA A 136 13.11 -1.74 -26.74
CA ALA A 136 13.68 -0.51 -27.26
C ALA A 136 12.67 0.65 -27.16
N LEU A 137 13.18 1.83 -26.87
CA LEU A 137 12.45 3.06 -27.04
C LEU A 137 12.64 3.51 -28.49
N ASN A 138 11.56 3.53 -29.25
CA ASN A 138 11.51 3.98 -30.62
C ASN A 138 10.75 5.32 -30.71
N VAL A 139 10.88 5.99 -31.86
CA VAL A 139 10.18 7.24 -32.12
C VAL A 139 9.41 7.08 -33.42
N THR A 140 8.11 7.39 -33.42
CA THR A 140 7.28 7.36 -34.63
C THR A 140 7.62 8.51 -35.57
N LYS A 141 7.08 8.49 -36.79
CA LYS A 141 7.24 9.54 -37.77
C LYS A 141 6.90 10.95 -37.24
N ASN A 142 5.87 11.01 -36.38
CA ASN A 142 5.37 12.27 -35.80
C ASN A 142 6.07 12.64 -34.47
N GLY A 143 7.13 11.94 -34.08
CA GLY A 143 7.93 12.25 -32.89
C GLY A 143 7.37 11.67 -31.58
N LYS A 144 6.36 10.80 -31.65
CA LYS A 144 5.84 10.12 -30.46
C LYS A 144 6.81 9.02 -30.00
N GLU A 145 7.16 9.02 -28.74
CA GLU A 145 7.92 7.94 -28.11
C GLU A 145 7.07 6.69 -27.96
N LEU A 146 7.67 5.55 -28.27
CA LEU A 146 7.02 4.24 -28.27
C LEU A 146 7.97 3.18 -27.75
N TRP A 147 7.66 2.59 -26.60
CA TRP A 147 8.34 1.39 -26.14
C TRP A 147 7.84 0.17 -26.89
N THR A 148 8.77 -0.58 -27.47
CA THR A 148 8.47 -1.83 -28.17
C THR A 148 9.27 -2.97 -27.59
N GLN A 149 8.64 -4.15 -27.53
CA GLN A 149 9.32 -5.42 -27.41
C GLN A 149 9.52 -5.99 -28.82
N THR A 150 10.78 -6.14 -29.22
CA THR A 150 11.17 -6.60 -30.55
C THR A 150 11.72 -8.01 -30.49
N ALA A 151 11.23 -8.89 -31.35
CA ALA A 151 11.84 -10.17 -31.64
C ALA A 151 12.46 -10.11 -33.05
N LEU A 152 13.77 -10.34 -33.13
CA LEU A 152 14.49 -10.55 -34.38
C LEU A 152 14.59 -12.05 -34.64
N VAL A 153 13.89 -12.55 -35.64
CA VAL A 153 13.68 -13.99 -35.92
C VAL A 153 14.36 -14.36 -37.23
N PRO A 154 15.23 -15.41 -37.26
CA PRO A 154 15.81 -15.91 -38.51
C PRO A 154 14.81 -16.73 -39.31
N VAL A 155 14.87 -16.63 -40.63
CA VAL A 155 14.20 -17.52 -41.57
C VAL A 155 15.27 -18.35 -42.23
N LEU A 156 15.17 -19.69 -42.05
CA LEU A 156 16.15 -20.64 -42.51
C LEU A 156 15.72 -21.31 -43.83
N ASP A 157 16.66 -21.65 -44.68
CA ASP A 157 16.46 -22.55 -45.83
C ASP A 157 16.51 -24.04 -45.42
N ASP A 158 16.33 -24.95 -46.36
CA ASP A 158 16.36 -26.39 -46.14
C ASP A 158 17.73 -26.90 -45.66
N ASP A 159 18.79 -26.17 -45.95
CA ASP A 159 20.16 -26.44 -45.50
C ASP A 159 20.47 -25.82 -44.12
N GLY A 160 19.50 -25.11 -43.53
CA GLY A 160 19.60 -24.47 -42.24
C GLY A 160 20.44 -23.18 -42.26
N ASN A 161 20.58 -22.48 -43.42
CA ASN A 161 21.23 -21.18 -43.51
C ASN A 161 20.19 -20.07 -43.36
N VAL A 162 20.59 -18.96 -42.75
CA VAL A 162 19.71 -17.79 -42.60
C VAL A 162 19.60 -17.05 -43.94
N THR A 163 18.44 -17.12 -44.57
CA THR A 163 18.15 -16.42 -45.84
C THR A 163 17.54 -15.08 -45.63
N HIS A 164 16.66 -14.95 -44.64
CA HIS A 164 15.96 -13.72 -44.26
C HIS A 164 15.91 -13.58 -42.75
N MET A 165 15.57 -12.39 -42.28
CA MET A 165 15.27 -12.10 -40.88
C MET A 165 13.98 -11.28 -40.82
N VAL A 166 13.24 -11.46 -39.74
CA VAL A 166 11.97 -10.75 -39.48
C VAL A 166 12.08 -10.07 -38.13
N THR A 167 11.77 -8.78 -38.07
CA THR A 167 11.45 -8.13 -36.79
C THR A 167 9.95 -8.17 -36.54
N ILE A 168 9.60 -8.48 -35.30
CA ILE A 168 8.22 -8.43 -34.82
C ILE A 168 8.23 -7.52 -33.61
N ASP A 169 7.63 -6.35 -33.73
CA ASP A 169 7.55 -5.36 -32.66
C ASP A 169 6.14 -5.36 -32.07
N THR A 170 6.07 -5.48 -30.77
CA THR A 170 4.84 -5.35 -29.98
C THR A 170 4.91 -4.03 -29.20
N ASP A 171 3.85 -3.23 -29.28
CA ASP A 171 3.71 -2.00 -28.47
C ASP A 171 3.53 -2.35 -26.99
N ILE A 172 4.52 -1.96 -26.18
CA ILE A 172 4.52 -2.15 -24.72
C ILE A 172 4.48 -0.81 -23.97
N HIS A 173 4.31 0.31 -24.68
CA HIS A 173 4.38 1.63 -24.10
C HIS A 173 3.39 1.82 -22.94
N GLN A 174 2.14 1.41 -23.11
CA GLN A 174 1.15 1.47 -22.03
C GLN A 174 1.52 0.59 -20.82
N ARG A 175 2.18 -0.55 -21.06
CA ARG A 175 2.65 -1.44 -20.00
C ARG A 175 3.73 -0.76 -19.17
N ILE A 176 4.72 -0.15 -19.83
CA ILE A 176 5.81 0.57 -19.16
C ILE A 176 5.27 1.74 -18.35
N VAL A 177 4.47 2.63 -18.97
CA VAL A 177 3.89 3.80 -18.27
C VAL A 177 3.04 3.38 -17.06
N LYS A 178 2.24 2.33 -17.19
CA LYS A 178 1.44 1.83 -16.06
C LYS A 178 2.31 1.25 -14.95
N SER A 179 3.38 0.55 -15.29
CA SER A 179 4.34 0.01 -14.31
C SER A 179 5.02 1.14 -13.53
N ASP A 180 5.48 2.20 -14.22
CA ASP A 180 6.12 3.34 -13.59
C ASP A 180 5.15 4.11 -12.68
N ASN A 181 3.90 4.29 -13.09
CA ASN A 181 2.87 4.88 -12.24
C ASN A 181 2.59 4.05 -10.98
N LEU A 182 2.54 2.70 -11.11
CA LEU A 182 2.36 1.82 -9.96
C LEU A 182 3.54 1.91 -8.98
N ILE A 183 4.77 2.02 -9.47
CA ILE A 183 5.95 2.22 -8.62
C ILE A 183 5.80 3.51 -7.82
N ALA A 184 5.45 4.63 -8.46
CA ALA A 184 5.24 5.90 -7.80
C ALA A 184 4.10 5.85 -6.75
N GLU A 185 3.01 5.13 -7.05
CA GLU A 185 1.93 4.90 -6.08
C GLU A 185 2.40 4.08 -4.87
N MET A 186 3.26 3.06 -5.07
CA MET A 186 3.81 2.26 -3.98
C MET A 186 4.76 3.07 -3.09
N GLU A 187 5.62 3.92 -3.66
CA GLU A 187 6.46 4.84 -2.89
C GLU A 187 5.62 5.80 -2.03
N SER A 188 4.55 6.35 -2.61
CA SER A 188 3.60 7.19 -1.86
C SER A 188 2.93 6.40 -0.73
N LEU A 189 2.54 5.15 -0.98
CA LEU A 189 1.93 4.28 0.02
C LEU A 189 2.91 3.95 1.15
N ASN A 190 4.17 3.64 0.85
CA ASN A 190 5.21 3.43 1.86
C ASN A 190 5.37 4.64 2.78
N THR A 191 5.41 5.84 2.22
CA THR A 191 5.48 7.09 2.99
C THR A 191 4.29 7.25 3.94
N LYS A 192 3.08 6.92 3.50
CA LYS A 192 1.87 6.98 4.33
C LYS A 192 1.89 5.94 5.45
N ILE A 193 2.40 4.74 5.19
CA ILE A 193 2.55 3.68 6.20
C ILE A 193 3.58 4.10 7.26
N ASP A 194 4.69 4.72 6.88
CA ASP A 194 5.67 5.23 7.82
C ASP A 194 5.12 6.37 8.68
N HIS A 195 4.34 7.26 8.09
CA HIS A 195 3.62 8.30 8.85
C HIS A 195 2.64 7.67 9.85
N LEU A 196 1.88 6.67 9.45
CA LEU A 196 0.95 5.94 10.32
C LEU A 196 1.69 5.24 11.48
N ALA A 197 2.83 4.60 11.21
CA ALA A 197 3.67 3.99 12.25
C ALA A 197 4.13 5.02 13.29
N ASN A 198 4.53 6.21 12.86
CA ASN A 198 4.93 7.29 13.75
C ASN A 198 3.74 7.81 14.59
N GLN A 199 2.56 7.94 13.99
CA GLN A 199 1.35 8.33 14.74
C GLN A 199 0.99 7.31 15.83
N PHE A 200 1.10 6.01 15.56
CA PHE A 200 0.88 4.99 16.60
C PHE A 200 1.91 5.09 17.73
N LYS A 201 3.17 5.37 17.42
CA LYS A 201 4.20 5.60 18.45
C LYS A 201 3.89 6.82 19.33
N HIS A 202 3.39 7.91 18.75
CA HIS A 202 2.95 9.06 19.52
C HIS A 202 1.75 8.72 20.40
N LEU A 203 0.77 8.00 19.86
CA LEU A 203 -0.40 7.57 20.61
C LEU A 203 -0.02 6.66 21.80
N GLU A 204 0.93 5.75 21.63
CA GLU A 204 1.48 4.90 22.71
C GLU A 204 2.09 5.75 23.85
N ASN A 205 2.86 6.78 23.50
CA ASN A 205 3.43 7.71 24.47
C ASN A 205 2.33 8.49 25.20
N ASP A 206 1.30 8.94 24.50
CA ASP A 206 0.18 9.67 25.08
C ASP A 206 -0.60 8.78 26.06
N PHE A 207 -0.85 7.52 25.72
CA PHE A 207 -1.44 6.55 26.66
C PHE A 207 -0.57 6.33 27.88
N THR A 208 0.74 6.17 27.71
CA THR A 208 1.68 6.01 28.82
C THR A 208 1.62 7.19 29.77
N ASN A 209 1.60 8.42 29.25
CA ASN A 209 1.49 9.65 30.04
C ASN A 209 0.12 9.74 30.74
N LEU A 210 -0.96 9.39 30.06
CA LEU A 210 -2.30 9.39 30.64
C LEU A 210 -2.39 8.45 31.84
N PHE A 211 -1.90 7.20 31.70
CA PHE A 211 -1.95 6.22 32.82
C PHE A 211 -1.05 6.64 33.98
N ARG A 212 0.08 7.29 33.70
CA ARG A 212 0.88 7.89 34.77
C ARG A 212 0.12 8.96 35.55
N SER A 213 -0.56 9.87 34.83
CA SER A 213 -1.38 10.91 35.47
C SER A 213 -2.53 10.33 36.28
N ILE A 214 -3.16 9.23 35.82
CA ILE A 214 -4.17 8.51 36.58
C ILE A 214 -3.58 7.95 37.88
N THR A 215 -2.37 7.41 37.83
CA THR A 215 -1.66 6.88 39.03
C THR A 215 -1.34 8.01 40.02
N GLU A 216 -0.90 9.17 39.54
CA GLU A 216 -0.64 10.33 40.38
C GLU A 216 -1.93 10.83 41.08
N LEU A 217 -3.07 10.80 40.38
CA LEU A 217 -4.36 11.15 40.95
C LEU A 217 -4.76 10.23 42.12
N TYR A 218 -4.38 8.94 42.15
CA TYR A 218 -4.65 8.08 43.28
C TYR A 218 -3.97 8.60 44.55
N GLY A 219 -2.72 9.03 44.46
CA GLY A 219 -2.01 9.62 45.59
C GLY A 219 -2.66 10.90 46.13
N LEU A 220 -3.22 11.75 45.23
CA LEU A 220 -3.94 12.94 45.65
C LEU A 220 -5.28 12.61 46.32
N ILE A 221 -5.96 11.57 45.85
CA ILE A 221 -7.21 11.09 46.47
C ILE A 221 -6.95 10.56 47.87
N GLU A 222 -5.95 9.69 48.03
CA GLU A 222 -5.57 9.12 49.34
C GLU A 222 -5.26 10.23 50.34
N HIS A 223 -4.48 11.26 49.92
CA HIS A 223 -4.19 12.39 50.77
C HIS A 223 -5.46 13.24 51.07
N THR A 224 -6.39 13.33 50.13
CA THR A 224 -7.66 14.04 50.38
C THR A 224 -8.50 13.30 51.39
N GLU A 225 -8.57 11.99 51.39
CA GLU A 225 -9.26 11.14 52.35
C GLU A 225 -8.68 11.30 53.78
N GLU A 226 -7.34 11.36 53.90
CA GLU A 226 -6.67 11.66 55.18
C GLU A 226 -7.10 13.03 55.72
N ILE A 227 -7.10 14.06 54.90
CA ILE A 227 -7.52 15.40 55.29
C ILE A 227 -9.00 15.41 55.74
N LEU A 228 -9.88 14.75 54.97
CA LEU A 228 -11.31 14.66 55.34
C LEU A 228 -11.52 13.98 56.68
N THR A 229 -10.76 12.93 56.96
CA THR A 229 -10.77 12.21 58.23
C THR A 229 -10.34 13.10 59.36
N PHE A 230 -9.26 13.86 59.20
CA PHE A 230 -8.75 14.82 60.16
C PHE A 230 -9.75 15.95 60.46
N ILE A 231 -10.36 16.55 59.43
CA ILE A 231 -11.35 17.59 59.60
C ILE A 231 -12.59 17.08 60.32
N LYS A 232 -12.98 15.82 60.04
CA LYS A 232 -14.10 15.17 60.75
C LYS A 232 -13.81 15.00 62.22
N GLU A 233 -12.61 14.54 62.58
CA GLU A 233 -12.19 14.40 63.98
C GLU A 233 -12.23 15.76 64.73
N ILE A 234 -11.69 16.83 64.11
CA ILE A 234 -11.73 18.18 64.67
C ILE A 234 -13.18 18.66 64.84
N SER A 235 -14.05 18.35 63.87
CA SER A 235 -15.46 18.78 63.95
C SER A 235 -16.20 18.00 65.05
N ASP A 236 -15.96 16.72 65.20
CA ASP A 236 -16.53 15.91 66.27
C ASP A 236 -16.05 16.39 67.66
N GLU A 237 -14.76 16.68 67.83
CA GLU A 237 -14.21 17.29 69.05
C GLU A 237 -14.81 18.67 69.33
N THR A 238 -14.91 19.52 68.32
CA THR A 238 -15.52 20.85 68.45
C THR A 238 -16.99 20.77 68.89
N ARG A 239 -17.71 19.78 68.32
CA ARG A 239 -19.12 19.52 68.71
C ARG A 239 -19.23 19.11 70.17
N ILE A 240 -18.34 18.22 70.66
CA ILE A 240 -18.29 17.77 72.03
C ILE A 240 -17.95 18.92 72.99
N LEU A 241 -16.98 19.76 72.61
CA LEU A 241 -16.66 21.00 73.38
C LEU A 241 -17.83 21.96 73.39
N GLY A 242 -18.56 22.13 72.30
CA GLY A 242 -19.79 22.93 72.21
C GLY A 242 -20.85 22.38 73.15
N PHE A 243 -21.08 21.06 73.16
CA PHE A 243 -22.03 20.45 74.13
C PHE A 243 -21.62 20.67 75.58
N ASN A 244 -20.36 20.43 75.93
CA ASN A 244 -19.87 20.65 77.30
C ASN A 244 -20.03 22.11 77.74
N ALA A 245 -19.69 23.06 76.87
CA ALA A 245 -19.85 24.46 77.11
C ALA A 245 -21.33 24.92 77.22
N SER A 246 -22.23 24.29 76.43
CA SER A 246 -23.68 24.53 76.49
C SER A 246 -24.28 24.04 77.82
N ILE A 247 -23.80 22.89 78.31
CA ILE A 247 -24.18 22.36 79.61
C ILE A 247 -23.77 23.33 80.71
N GLU A 248 -22.54 23.85 80.72
CA GLU A 248 -22.04 24.75 81.76
C GLU A 248 -22.71 26.12 81.67
N ALA A 249 -23.01 26.62 80.42
CA ALA A 249 -23.82 27.81 80.20
C ALA A 249 -25.23 27.67 80.79
N SER A 250 -25.84 26.49 80.70
CA SER A 250 -27.15 26.22 81.30
C SER A 250 -27.07 26.18 82.84
N ARG A 251 -25.98 25.74 83.40
CA ARG A 251 -25.72 25.69 84.82
C ARG A 251 -25.52 27.10 85.41
N ALA A 252 -25.05 28.06 84.68
CA ALA A 252 -24.90 29.44 85.05
C ALA A 252 -26.21 30.21 85.02
N GLY A 253 -27.36 29.66 84.65
CA GLY A 253 -28.68 30.25 84.70
C GLY A 253 -28.80 31.47 83.83
N GLU A 254 -29.37 32.60 84.39
CA GLU A 254 -29.55 33.81 83.64
C GLU A 254 -28.26 34.45 83.10
N HIS A 255 -27.14 34.26 83.79
CA HIS A 255 -25.82 34.79 83.37
C HIS A 255 -25.22 34.04 82.18
N GLY A 256 -25.67 32.78 81.93
CA GLY A 256 -25.20 31.93 80.83
C GLY A 256 -26.00 32.09 79.55
N LYS A 257 -27.10 32.82 79.50
CA LYS A 257 -27.97 32.85 78.26
C LYS A 257 -27.27 33.27 77.02
N GLY A 258 -26.42 34.30 77.01
CA GLY A 258 -25.64 34.71 75.85
C GLY A 258 -24.65 33.71 75.41
N PHE A 259 -23.99 33.00 76.34
CA PHE A 259 -22.99 32.00 76.08
C PHE A 259 -23.61 30.72 75.45
N ARG A 260 -24.83 30.36 75.89
CA ARG A 260 -25.61 29.25 75.34
C ARG A 260 -25.96 29.44 73.85
N VAL A 261 -26.24 30.69 73.41
CA VAL A 261 -26.47 30.97 71.98
C VAL A 261 -25.21 30.69 71.18
N ILE A 262 -24.04 31.13 71.66
CA ILE A 262 -22.77 30.91 71.00
C ILE A 262 -22.43 29.39 70.94
N THR A 263 -22.62 28.63 72.02
CA THR A 263 -22.36 27.22 72.07
C THR A 263 -23.26 26.41 71.12
N ASN A 264 -24.55 26.78 71.01
CA ASN A 264 -25.47 26.15 70.07
C ASN A 264 -25.04 26.44 68.60
N GLU A 265 -24.56 27.66 68.31
CA GLU A 265 -24.04 28.00 66.99
C GLU A 265 -22.78 27.23 66.66
N ILE A 266 -21.88 26.99 67.62
CA ILE A 266 -20.68 26.13 67.48
C ILE A 266 -21.09 24.68 67.12
N ILE A 267 -22.09 24.16 67.83
CA ILE A 267 -22.62 22.81 67.54
C ILE A 267 -23.18 22.72 66.12
N ASP A 268 -24.01 23.70 65.69
CA ASP A 268 -24.61 23.74 64.38
C ASP A 268 -23.55 23.85 63.26
N ILE A 269 -22.53 24.71 63.47
CA ILE A 269 -21.38 24.77 62.53
C ILE A 269 -20.65 23.45 62.41
N SER A 270 -20.39 22.76 63.53
CA SER A 270 -19.75 21.46 63.55
C SER A 270 -20.57 20.41 62.79
N GLU A 271 -21.88 20.38 62.98
CA GLU A 271 -22.79 19.47 62.27
C GLU A 271 -22.83 19.76 60.76
N LYS A 272 -22.90 21.01 60.35
CA LYS A 272 -22.81 21.42 58.96
C LYS A 272 -21.48 21.02 58.33
N THR A 273 -20.38 21.15 59.10
CA THR A 273 -19.05 20.73 58.61
C THR A 273 -18.99 19.23 58.39
N ILE A 274 -19.49 18.42 59.33
CA ILE A 274 -19.58 16.97 59.19
C ILE A 274 -20.41 16.58 57.96
N HIS A 275 -21.55 17.25 57.74
CA HIS A 275 -22.38 17.01 56.57
C HIS A 275 -21.63 17.33 55.27
N SER A 276 -20.91 18.48 55.20
CA SER A 276 -20.11 18.86 54.04
C SER A 276 -19.00 17.84 53.78
N ILE A 277 -18.33 17.33 54.79
CA ILE A 277 -17.30 16.26 54.66
C ILE A 277 -17.92 15.00 54.01
N SER A 278 -19.13 14.61 54.47
CA SER A 278 -19.82 13.48 53.86
C SER A 278 -20.10 13.66 52.36
N GLN A 279 -20.49 14.87 51.99
CA GLN A 279 -20.72 15.22 50.57
C GLN A 279 -19.42 15.16 49.76
N ILE A 280 -18.31 15.68 50.30
CA ILE A 280 -17.02 15.64 49.65
C ILE A 280 -16.54 14.18 49.52
N LYS A 281 -16.73 13.37 50.56
CA LYS A 281 -16.38 11.93 50.52
C LYS A 281 -17.10 11.21 49.38
N ASN A 282 -18.39 11.44 49.20
CA ASN A 282 -19.14 10.83 48.09
C ASN A 282 -18.57 11.23 46.70
N ILE A 283 -18.06 12.45 46.58
CA ILE A 283 -17.39 12.93 45.34
C ILE A 283 -16.08 12.18 45.15
N VAL A 284 -15.26 12.06 46.20
CA VAL A 284 -14.00 11.33 46.19
C VAL A 284 -14.21 9.85 45.81
N ASP A 285 -15.18 9.19 46.45
CA ASP A 285 -15.54 7.80 46.10
C ASP A 285 -15.96 7.65 44.63
N SER A 286 -16.71 8.63 44.08
CA SER A 286 -17.10 8.66 42.68
C SER A 286 -15.90 8.84 41.75
N ILE A 287 -14.93 9.67 42.09
CA ILE A 287 -13.70 9.85 41.33
C ILE A 287 -12.88 8.57 41.34
N THR A 288 -12.70 7.93 42.50
CA THR A 288 -11.99 6.64 42.62
C THR A 288 -12.61 5.58 41.74
N SER A 289 -13.94 5.43 41.77
CA SER A 289 -14.66 4.48 40.92
C SER A 289 -14.42 4.76 39.42
N LYS A 290 -14.32 6.02 38.99
CA LYS A 290 -14.02 6.38 37.60
C LYS A 290 -12.58 6.08 37.24
N GLN A 291 -11.65 6.26 38.15
CA GLN A 291 -10.24 5.89 37.92
C GLN A 291 -10.08 4.37 37.75
N ASP A 292 -10.75 3.55 38.60
CA ASP A 292 -10.75 2.12 38.50
C ASP A 292 -11.27 1.67 37.11
N GLU A 293 -12.35 2.27 36.64
CA GLU A 293 -12.88 2.02 35.29
C GLU A 293 -11.83 2.34 34.19
N LEU A 294 -11.08 3.43 34.34
CA LEU A 294 -10.03 3.81 33.36
C LEU A 294 -8.85 2.81 33.38
N ILE A 295 -8.46 2.34 34.56
CA ILE A 295 -7.40 1.34 34.69
C ILE A 295 -7.80 0.00 34.06
N LEU A 296 -9.04 -0.44 34.26
CA LEU A 296 -9.54 -1.65 33.61
C LEU A 296 -9.50 -1.57 32.08
N ARG A 297 -9.58 -0.37 31.50
CA ARG A 297 -9.47 -0.14 30.05
C ARG A 297 -8.03 -0.09 29.55
N ARG A 298 -7.04 -0.07 30.44
CA ARG A 298 -5.61 -0.04 30.07
C ARG A 298 -5.22 -1.26 29.25
N ASP A 299 -5.50 -2.44 29.73
CA ASP A 299 -5.10 -3.71 29.11
C ASP A 299 -5.71 -3.86 27.70
N ASP A 300 -6.97 -3.40 27.52
CA ASP A 300 -7.60 -3.36 26.18
C ASP A 300 -6.87 -2.38 25.26
N SER A 301 -6.43 -1.24 25.76
CA SER A 301 -5.69 -0.24 24.98
C SER A 301 -4.28 -0.74 24.60
N GLU A 302 -3.57 -1.39 25.53
CA GLU A 302 -2.26 -2.00 25.24
C GLU A 302 -2.39 -3.13 24.19
N THR A 303 -3.41 -3.97 24.32
CA THR A 303 -3.69 -5.04 23.34
C THR A 303 -3.95 -4.45 21.93
N ARG A 304 -4.71 -3.36 21.85
CA ARG A 304 -4.96 -2.67 20.56
C ARG A 304 -3.70 -2.08 19.98
N MET A 305 -2.80 -1.51 20.80
CA MET A 305 -1.52 -0.99 20.33
C MET A 305 -0.65 -2.07 19.68
N VAL A 306 -0.56 -3.24 20.33
CA VAL A 306 0.16 -4.39 19.73
C VAL A 306 -0.46 -4.78 18.38
N ALA A 307 -1.79 -4.83 18.30
CA ALA A 307 -2.49 -5.12 17.05
C ALA A 307 -2.20 -4.08 15.95
N TYR A 308 -2.12 -2.80 16.29
CA TYR A 308 -1.79 -1.75 15.32
C TYR A 308 -0.36 -1.89 14.77
N HIS A 309 0.63 -2.20 15.63
CA HIS A 309 1.99 -2.49 15.18
C HIS A 309 2.05 -3.69 14.24
N GLN A 310 1.29 -4.74 14.52
CA GLN A 310 1.18 -5.90 13.62
C GLN A 310 0.58 -5.53 12.26
N VAL A 311 -0.48 -4.72 12.24
CA VAL A 311 -1.11 -4.24 11.00
C VAL A 311 -0.11 -3.44 10.16
N VAL A 312 0.65 -2.52 10.78
CA VAL A 312 1.68 -1.76 10.07
C VAL A 312 2.76 -2.68 9.48
N ALA A 313 3.20 -3.68 10.23
CA ALA A 313 4.18 -4.65 9.76
C ALA A 313 3.67 -5.48 8.56
N ILE A 314 2.40 -5.89 8.61
CA ILE A 314 1.74 -6.61 7.51
C ILE A 314 1.65 -5.71 6.27
N LEU A 315 1.19 -4.46 6.42
CA LEU A 315 1.09 -3.52 5.31
C LEU A 315 2.45 -3.28 4.63
N LYS A 316 3.53 -3.09 5.41
CA LYS A 316 4.89 -2.95 4.87
C LYS A 316 5.35 -4.19 4.09
N LYS A 317 4.95 -5.37 4.56
CA LYS A 317 5.27 -6.61 3.86
C LYS A 317 4.51 -6.71 2.54
N GLU A 318 3.21 -6.44 2.54
CA GLU A 318 2.36 -6.49 1.35
C GLU A 318 2.82 -5.51 0.27
N VAL A 319 3.19 -4.26 0.66
CA VAL A 319 3.73 -3.28 -0.29
C VAL A 319 5.01 -3.79 -0.95
N ARG A 320 5.95 -4.36 -0.18
CA ARG A 320 7.17 -4.95 -0.74
C ARG A 320 6.90 -6.12 -1.70
N GLU A 321 5.92 -6.96 -1.38
CA GLU A 321 5.53 -8.08 -2.28
C GLU A 321 4.96 -7.54 -3.60
N ILE A 322 4.19 -6.44 -3.55
CA ILE A 322 3.68 -5.77 -4.75
C ILE A 322 4.82 -5.14 -5.54
N GLU A 323 5.76 -4.45 -4.90
CA GLU A 323 6.95 -3.88 -5.55
C GLU A 323 7.78 -4.95 -6.28
N MET A 324 8.01 -6.09 -5.63
CA MET A 324 8.71 -7.23 -6.25
C MET A 324 7.94 -7.77 -7.45
N ALA A 325 6.62 -7.90 -7.34
CA ALA A 325 5.78 -8.37 -8.45
C ALA A 325 5.78 -7.39 -9.64
N ILE A 326 5.81 -6.07 -9.38
CA ILE A 326 5.91 -5.04 -10.44
C ILE A 326 7.29 -5.13 -11.11
N ALA A 327 8.37 -5.30 -10.32
CA ALA A 327 9.72 -5.44 -10.86
C ALA A 327 9.86 -6.72 -11.72
N GLU A 328 9.29 -7.83 -11.27
CA GLU A 328 9.23 -9.07 -12.05
C GLU A 328 8.42 -8.88 -13.34
N PHE A 329 7.26 -8.23 -13.26
CA PHE A 329 6.44 -7.90 -14.43
C PHE A 329 7.19 -7.03 -15.44
N LYS A 330 8.08 -6.15 -14.99
CA LYS A 330 8.94 -5.32 -15.85
C LYS A 330 10.10 -6.13 -16.46
N SER A 331 10.55 -7.20 -15.79
CA SER A 331 11.72 -8.01 -16.20
C SER A 331 11.38 -9.23 -17.08
N ILE A 332 10.14 -9.73 -17.08
CA ILE A 332 9.68 -10.89 -17.86
C ILE A 332 9.48 -10.56 -19.36
N ALA A 333 9.81 -9.37 -19.74
CA ALA A 333 9.80 -8.95 -21.13
C ALA A 333 11.19 -8.96 -21.69
#